data_d450e3627986ef310e84c19d1aa2b836
#
_entry.id   d450e3627986ef310e84c19d1aa2b836
#
_cell.length_a   1.000
_cell.length_b   1.000
_cell.length_c   1.000
_cell.angle_alpha   90.00
_cell.angle_beta   90.00
_cell.angle_gamma   90.00
#
_symmetry.space_group_name_H-M   'P 1'
#
loop_
_entity.id
_entity.type
_entity.pdbx_description
1 polymer ?
#
loop_
_entity_poly.entity_id
_entity_poly.type
_entity_poly.pdbx_seq_one_letter_code
_entity_poly.pdbx_strand_id
1 'polypeptide(L)'
;MSPRADEEAEALPPRATSVLFGHADAEAALLTSYRGGRIPHAFLIVGPKGIGKATLAYRLARFVLAHPDPQAREVAAATSLAIDPDHPVARRIAAQAQGDLLILERTPNEKGVLRQQIAVDDVRRTVSFFGSTAGEGGWRIAIVDAVDELNRSGANALLKVLEEPPQRALLLLVSHSVARVPATLRSRCRTVTLRPLAEGDVAAAVAAAAEAESPGTDVTAAAAAAEGSVARALALLDGDALELRQQALDLLDQLPALDTGALHALGEAISGTDPQPLAAVLDTVNAWLSERLVQENGENDRGEKLTRLNRLAEASERINQAARDAETYNLERKPLVFGVFGLLAEATRG
;
A
#
# COMPACT_ATOMS: atom_id res chain seq x y z
N MET A 1 25.54 2.75 31.88
CA MET A 1 24.43 2.23 31.04
C MET A 1 23.87 3.44 30.34
N SER A 2 24.34 3.68 29.12
CA SER A 2 23.81 4.74 28.26
C SER A 2 22.51 4.26 27.61
N PRO A 3 21.47 5.09 27.45
CA PRO A 3 20.27 4.71 26.70
C PRO A 3 20.65 4.55 25.23
N ARG A 4 20.11 3.53 24.61
CA ARG A 4 20.19 3.30 23.15
C ARG A 4 19.51 4.47 22.44
N ALA A 5 20.29 5.31 21.79
CA ALA A 5 19.89 6.06 20.64
C ALA A 5 19.75 5.04 19.50
N ASP A 6 18.62 5.00 18.85
CA ASP A 6 18.26 4.39 17.58
C ASP A 6 16.88 3.70 17.66
N GLU A 7 15.86 4.43 18.18
CA GLU A 7 14.48 4.17 17.76
C GLU A 7 14.22 5.10 16.56
N GLU A 8 14.52 4.60 15.38
CA GLU A 8 14.08 5.19 14.11
C GLU A 8 12.57 5.42 14.20
N ALA A 9 12.12 6.62 13.90
CA ALA A 9 10.71 7.00 13.93
C ALA A 9 9.96 6.25 12.83
N GLU A 10 9.58 5.01 13.08
CA GLU A 10 8.75 4.20 12.20
C GLU A 10 7.39 4.87 12.08
N ALA A 11 6.98 5.19 10.85
CA ALA A 11 5.67 5.79 10.59
C ALA A 11 4.56 4.95 11.24
N LEU A 12 3.64 5.61 11.96
CA LEU A 12 2.55 4.93 12.67
C LEU A 12 1.80 3.97 11.74
N PRO A 13 1.66 2.70 12.13
CA PRO A 13 0.95 1.72 11.31
C PRO A 13 -0.52 2.13 11.14
N PRO A 14 -1.21 1.71 10.06
CA PRO A 14 -2.61 2.09 9.78
C PRO A 14 -3.57 1.85 10.95
N ARG A 15 -3.30 0.83 11.79
CA ARG A 15 -4.08 0.53 13.00
C ARG A 15 -3.95 1.59 14.10
N ALA A 16 -2.85 2.33 14.13
CA ALA A 16 -2.61 3.40 15.11
C ALA A 16 -2.85 4.79 14.52
N THR A 17 -2.89 4.93 13.20
CA THR A 17 -3.13 6.20 12.52
C THR A 17 -4.58 6.66 12.70
N SER A 18 -4.77 7.83 13.30
CA SER A 18 -6.11 8.40 13.59
C SER A 18 -6.61 9.33 12.49
N VAL A 19 -5.73 9.97 11.73
CA VAL A 19 -6.07 10.96 10.70
C VAL A 19 -6.03 10.33 9.31
N LEU A 20 -6.98 10.70 8.46
CA LEU A 20 -7.04 10.33 7.05
C LEU A 20 -6.98 11.59 6.20
N PHE A 21 -6.09 11.63 5.22
CA PHE A 21 -5.92 12.76 4.31
C PHE A 21 -6.50 12.43 2.93
N GLY A 22 -7.09 13.42 2.27
CA GLY A 22 -7.45 13.41 0.85
C GLY A 22 -8.60 12.48 0.41
N HIS A 23 -9.23 11.71 1.31
CA HIS A 23 -10.27 10.73 0.96
C HIS A 23 -11.64 11.04 1.59
N ALA A 24 -11.96 12.32 1.78
CA ALA A 24 -13.18 12.76 2.43
C ALA A 24 -14.47 12.23 1.76
N ASP A 25 -14.52 12.17 0.43
CA ASP A 25 -15.68 11.67 -0.31
C ASP A 25 -15.90 10.17 -0.06
N ALA A 26 -14.82 9.37 -0.05
CA ALA A 26 -14.89 7.95 0.23
C ALA A 26 -15.32 7.70 1.68
N GLU A 27 -14.78 8.45 2.63
CA GLU A 27 -15.16 8.41 4.05
C GLU A 27 -16.65 8.75 4.24
N ALA A 28 -17.13 9.84 3.62
CA ALA A 28 -18.53 10.27 3.68
C ALA A 28 -19.48 9.23 3.06
N ALA A 29 -19.09 8.60 1.96
CA ALA A 29 -19.86 7.53 1.34
C ALA A 29 -19.99 6.29 2.25
N LEU A 30 -18.92 5.90 2.95
CA LEU A 30 -18.93 4.81 3.92
C LEU A 30 -19.80 5.14 5.14
N LEU A 31 -19.66 6.35 5.70
CA LEU A 31 -20.49 6.83 6.81
C LEU A 31 -21.97 6.85 6.42
N THR A 32 -22.31 7.35 5.24
CA THR A 32 -23.68 7.37 4.71
C THR A 32 -24.23 5.95 4.58
N SER A 33 -23.43 5.02 4.08
CA SER A 33 -23.80 3.60 3.95
C SER A 33 -24.10 2.98 5.31
N TYR A 34 -23.28 3.26 6.33
CA TYR A 34 -23.49 2.77 7.69
C TYR A 34 -24.74 3.37 8.33
N ARG A 35 -24.89 4.68 8.26
CA ARG A 35 -26.03 5.42 8.79
C ARG A 35 -27.37 4.98 8.21
N GLY A 36 -27.38 4.59 6.93
CA GLY A 36 -28.56 4.08 6.25
C GLY A 36 -29.09 2.73 6.77
N GLY A 37 -28.40 2.08 7.70
CA GLY A 37 -28.78 0.79 8.28
C GLY A 37 -28.72 -0.41 7.33
N ARG A 38 -28.27 -0.20 6.09
CA ARG A 38 -28.11 -1.23 5.04
C ARG A 38 -26.67 -1.25 4.51
N ILE A 39 -25.73 -1.32 5.46
CA ILE A 39 -24.33 -1.42 5.06
C ILE A 39 -24.08 -2.75 4.31
N PRO A 40 -23.41 -2.72 3.15
CA PRO A 40 -22.94 -3.95 2.51
C PRO A 40 -22.05 -4.75 3.46
N HIS A 41 -22.19 -6.06 3.44
CA HIS A 41 -21.39 -6.96 4.27
C HIS A 41 -19.91 -7.00 3.86
N ALA A 42 -19.56 -6.49 2.67
CA ALA A 42 -18.18 -6.42 2.20
C ALA A 42 -17.91 -5.17 1.35
N PHE A 43 -16.79 -4.53 1.63
CA PHE A 43 -16.22 -3.47 0.80
C PHE A 43 -14.87 -3.93 0.23
N LEU A 44 -14.65 -3.59 -1.05
CA LEU A 44 -13.36 -3.73 -1.71
C LEU A 44 -12.77 -2.33 -1.93
N ILE A 45 -11.80 -1.95 -1.10
CA ILE A 45 -11.12 -0.65 -1.14
C ILE A 45 -9.91 -0.77 -2.05
N VAL A 46 -9.96 -0.13 -3.21
CA VAL A 46 -8.97 -0.28 -4.28
C VAL A 46 -8.24 1.03 -4.56
N GLY A 47 -6.99 0.93 -5.00
CA GLY A 47 -6.17 2.08 -5.39
C GLY A 47 -4.67 1.77 -5.26
N PRO A 48 -3.77 2.65 -5.72
CA PRO A 48 -2.32 2.46 -5.61
C PRO A 48 -1.84 2.16 -4.19
N LYS A 49 -0.65 1.60 -4.06
CA LYS A 49 -0.04 1.30 -2.75
C LYS A 49 0.29 2.60 -2.00
N GLY A 50 0.13 2.61 -0.67
CA GLY A 50 0.58 3.71 0.19
C GLY A 50 -0.30 4.96 0.24
N ILE A 51 -1.50 4.96 -0.39
CA ILE A 51 -2.41 6.12 -0.43
C ILE A 51 -3.41 6.21 0.74
N GLY A 52 -3.33 5.34 1.78
CA GLY A 52 -4.23 5.36 2.94
C GLY A 52 -5.42 4.40 2.90
N LYS A 53 -5.42 3.38 2.01
CA LYS A 53 -6.51 2.38 1.92
C LYS A 53 -6.75 1.63 3.23
N ALA A 54 -5.68 1.09 3.84
CA ALA A 54 -5.76 0.41 5.12
C ALA A 54 -6.20 1.37 6.24
N THR A 55 -5.69 2.60 6.25
CA THR A 55 -6.12 3.65 7.20
C THR A 55 -7.63 3.87 7.12
N LEU A 56 -8.21 3.98 5.91
CA LEU A 56 -9.65 4.11 5.73
C LEU A 56 -10.41 2.86 6.25
N ALA A 57 -9.90 1.66 5.99
CA ALA A 57 -10.49 0.42 6.51
C ALA A 57 -10.49 0.39 8.04
N TYR A 58 -9.36 0.74 8.68
CA TYR A 58 -9.28 0.81 10.13
C TYR A 58 -10.17 1.92 10.72
N ARG A 59 -10.32 3.07 10.04
CA ARG A 59 -11.24 4.13 10.48
C ARG A 59 -12.68 3.65 10.48
N LEU A 60 -13.12 2.99 9.42
CA LEU A 60 -14.48 2.41 9.37
C LEU A 60 -14.66 1.35 10.45
N ALA A 61 -13.67 0.46 10.64
CA ALA A 61 -13.73 -0.57 11.67
C ALA A 61 -13.84 0.04 13.09
N ARG A 62 -13.03 1.06 13.40
CA ARG A 62 -13.09 1.80 14.68
C ARG A 62 -14.48 2.41 14.90
N PHE A 63 -15.01 3.09 13.88
CA PHE A 63 -16.29 3.76 13.97
C PHE A 63 -17.44 2.79 14.21
N VAL A 64 -17.50 1.70 13.45
CA VAL A 64 -18.56 0.67 13.57
C VAL A 64 -18.48 -0.06 14.92
N LEU A 65 -17.29 -0.34 15.42
CA LEU A 65 -17.10 -1.00 16.73
C LEU A 65 -17.35 -0.05 17.90
N ALA A 66 -17.07 1.24 17.74
CA ALA A 66 -17.38 2.26 18.75
C ALA A 66 -18.88 2.59 18.80
N HIS A 67 -19.55 2.52 17.68
CA HIS A 67 -20.99 2.85 17.53
C HIS A 67 -21.73 1.68 16.87
N PRO A 68 -22.03 0.59 17.60
CA PRO A 68 -22.59 -0.63 17.01
C PRO A 68 -24.04 -0.50 16.54
N ASP A 69 -24.75 0.56 16.93
CA ASP A 69 -26.10 0.89 16.46
C ASP A 69 -26.05 1.99 15.39
N PRO A 70 -26.32 1.68 14.11
CA PRO A 70 -26.34 2.66 13.03
C PRO A 70 -27.39 3.78 13.23
N GLN A 71 -28.38 3.58 14.07
CA GLN A 71 -29.44 4.54 14.36
C GLN A 71 -29.17 5.41 15.60
N ALA A 72 -28.03 5.22 16.26
CA ALA A 72 -27.63 6.02 17.41
C ALA A 72 -27.52 7.51 17.06
N ARG A 73 -27.79 8.38 18.02
CA ARG A 73 -27.71 9.85 17.82
C ARG A 73 -26.31 10.30 17.44
N GLU A 74 -25.29 9.67 18.00
CA GLU A 74 -23.88 9.90 17.72
C GLU A 74 -23.56 9.62 16.25
N VAL A 75 -24.09 8.52 15.69
CA VAL A 75 -23.94 8.17 14.27
C VAL A 75 -24.68 9.16 13.39
N ALA A 76 -25.91 9.58 13.79
CA ALA A 76 -26.67 10.58 13.04
C ALA A 76 -25.97 11.94 13.00
N ALA A 77 -25.29 12.33 14.07
CA ALA A 77 -24.57 13.59 14.20
C ALA A 77 -23.16 13.56 13.62
N ALA A 78 -22.57 12.37 13.39
CA ALA A 78 -21.20 12.25 12.91
C ALA A 78 -21.01 12.88 11.53
N THR A 79 -19.94 13.64 11.34
CA THR A 79 -19.55 14.24 10.04
C THR A 79 -18.44 13.48 9.35
N SER A 80 -17.74 12.58 10.06
CA SER A 80 -16.67 11.72 9.57
C SER A 80 -16.65 10.39 10.33
N LEU A 81 -15.77 9.47 9.95
CA LEU A 81 -15.50 8.22 10.67
C LEU A 81 -14.42 8.40 11.77
N ALA A 82 -14.12 9.63 12.16
CA ALA A 82 -13.14 9.90 13.20
C ALA A 82 -13.64 9.38 14.56
N ILE A 83 -12.77 8.71 15.29
CA ILE A 83 -12.96 8.31 16.68
C ILE A 83 -11.77 8.86 17.47
N ASP A 84 -12.05 9.37 18.65
CA ASP A 84 -11.01 9.86 19.56
C ASP A 84 -9.95 8.75 19.77
N PRO A 85 -8.67 9.03 19.60
CA PRO A 85 -7.59 8.07 19.85
C PRO A 85 -7.63 7.46 21.26
N ASP A 86 -8.14 8.20 22.23
CA ASP A 86 -8.29 7.73 23.62
C ASP A 86 -9.53 6.88 23.87
N HIS A 87 -10.43 6.77 22.88
CA HIS A 87 -11.58 5.90 22.98
C HIS A 87 -11.15 4.43 23.19
N PRO A 88 -11.80 3.67 24.11
CA PRO A 88 -11.39 2.31 24.45
C PRO A 88 -11.26 1.37 23.23
N VAL A 89 -12.14 1.50 22.22
CA VAL A 89 -12.07 0.71 20.97
C VAL A 89 -10.83 1.11 20.17
N ALA A 90 -10.52 2.41 20.02
CA ALA A 90 -9.35 2.88 19.29
C ALA A 90 -8.05 2.35 19.92
N ARG A 91 -7.94 2.43 21.24
CA ARG A 91 -6.79 1.91 21.99
C ARG A 91 -6.62 0.40 21.85
N ARG A 92 -7.73 -0.38 21.93
CA ARG A 92 -7.68 -1.85 21.73
C ARG A 92 -7.26 -2.20 20.31
N ILE A 93 -7.73 -1.47 19.28
CA ILE A 93 -7.33 -1.71 17.89
C ILE A 93 -5.85 -1.40 17.70
N ALA A 94 -5.36 -0.25 18.19
CA ALA A 94 -3.94 0.11 18.12
C ALA A 94 -3.04 -0.94 18.77
N ALA A 95 -3.46 -1.48 19.93
CA ALA A 95 -2.77 -2.53 20.68
C ALA A 95 -3.02 -3.96 20.13
N GLN A 96 -3.76 -4.12 19.02
CA GLN A 96 -4.16 -5.43 18.46
C GLN A 96 -4.92 -6.35 19.46
N ALA A 97 -5.62 -5.75 20.41
CA ALA A 97 -6.35 -6.44 21.47
C ALA A 97 -7.89 -6.42 21.29
N GLN A 98 -8.40 -5.99 20.12
CA GLN A 98 -9.83 -5.96 19.85
C GLN A 98 -10.31 -7.32 19.36
N GLY A 99 -11.03 -8.07 20.19
CA GLY A 99 -11.49 -9.43 19.89
C GLY A 99 -12.51 -9.53 18.75
N ASP A 100 -13.25 -8.46 18.46
CA ASP A 100 -14.22 -8.41 17.37
C ASP A 100 -13.65 -7.85 16.06
N LEU A 101 -12.33 -7.71 15.97
CA LEU A 101 -11.59 -7.33 14.78
C LEU A 101 -10.53 -8.39 14.42
N LEU A 102 -10.66 -9.00 13.25
CA LEU A 102 -9.67 -9.92 12.69
C LEU A 102 -8.87 -9.21 11.61
N ILE A 103 -7.54 -9.30 11.69
CA ILE A 103 -6.63 -8.77 10.67
C ILE A 103 -5.99 -9.93 9.94
N LEU A 104 -6.04 -9.88 8.62
CA LEU A 104 -5.35 -10.81 7.73
C LEU A 104 -4.36 -10.02 6.89
N GLU A 105 -3.10 -10.21 7.16
CA GLU A 105 -1.97 -9.58 6.48
C GLU A 105 -0.84 -10.58 6.32
N ARG A 106 0.17 -10.25 5.53
CA ARG A 106 1.36 -11.09 5.41
C ARG A 106 2.10 -11.09 6.73
N THR A 107 2.45 -12.27 7.20
CA THR A 107 3.23 -12.48 8.42
C THR A 107 4.63 -12.98 8.09
N PRO A 108 5.64 -12.69 8.93
CA PRO A 108 6.96 -13.29 8.79
C PRO A 108 6.90 -14.82 8.86
N ASN A 109 7.78 -15.48 8.13
CA ASN A 109 8.01 -16.91 8.27
C ASN A 109 8.90 -17.21 9.50
N GLU A 110 9.22 -18.49 9.74
CA GLU A 110 10.08 -18.93 10.85
C GLU A 110 11.50 -18.33 10.83
N LYS A 111 11.92 -17.79 9.69
CA LYS A 111 13.22 -17.11 9.52
C LYS A 111 13.13 -15.59 9.66
N GLY A 112 11.97 -15.04 10.04
CA GLY A 112 11.73 -13.60 10.15
C GLY A 112 11.51 -12.88 8.81
N VAL A 113 11.48 -13.60 7.68
CA VAL A 113 11.26 -13.01 6.35
C VAL A 113 9.77 -12.91 6.08
N LEU A 114 9.29 -11.74 5.64
CA LEU A 114 7.90 -11.50 5.29
C LEU A 114 7.46 -12.46 4.15
N ARG A 115 6.36 -13.17 4.36
CA ARG A 115 5.82 -14.09 3.35
C ARG A 115 5.33 -13.32 2.13
N GLN A 116 5.43 -13.92 0.95
CA GLN A 116 4.93 -13.31 -0.30
C GLN A 116 3.40 -13.29 -0.37
N GLN A 117 2.74 -14.15 0.39
CA GLN A 117 1.28 -14.32 0.41
C GLN A 117 0.76 -14.45 1.84
N ILE A 118 -0.51 -14.05 2.04
CA ILE A 118 -1.23 -14.31 3.28
C ILE A 118 -1.44 -15.82 3.42
N ALA A 119 -1.14 -16.37 4.59
CA ALA A 119 -1.26 -17.82 4.82
C ALA A 119 -2.72 -18.28 4.74
N VAL A 120 -2.96 -19.40 4.05
CA VAL A 120 -4.32 -19.96 3.86
C VAL A 120 -4.99 -20.29 5.19
N ASP A 121 -4.22 -20.75 6.16
CA ASP A 121 -4.75 -21.11 7.47
C ASP A 121 -5.23 -19.87 8.24
N ASP A 122 -4.56 -18.71 8.08
CA ASP A 122 -5.04 -17.46 8.64
C ASP A 122 -6.36 -17.04 7.98
N VAL A 123 -6.48 -17.20 6.66
CA VAL A 123 -7.74 -16.91 5.96
C VAL A 123 -8.87 -17.82 6.41
N ARG A 124 -8.60 -19.10 6.64
CA ARG A 124 -9.59 -20.06 7.15
C ARG A 124 -10.13 -19.67 8.54
N ARG A 125 -9.34 -18.98 9.36
CA ARG A 125 -9.78 -18.44 10.66
C ARG A 125 -10.96 -17.47 10.51
N THR A 126 -11.12 -16.84 9.34
CA THR A 126 -12.26 -15.95 9.07
C THR A 126 -13.58 -16.66 9.25
N VAL A 127 -13.70 -17.91 8.80
CA VAL A 127 -14.94 -18.70 8.92
C VAL A 127 -15.29 -18.97 10.39
N SER A 128 -14.31 -19.40 11.19
CA SER A 128 -14.53 -19.63 12.64
C SER A 128 -14.74 -18.32 13.39
N PHE A 129 -14.05 -17.26 13.00
CA PHE A 129 -14.22 -15.93 13.59
C PHE A 129 -15.64 -15.41 13.41
N PHE A 130 -16.19 -15.47 12.21
CA PHE A 130 -17.58 -15.05 11.96
C PHE A 130 -18.63 -16.06 12.44
N GLY A 131 -18.27 -17.33 12.60
CA GLY A 131 -19.16 -18.38 13.12
C GLY A 131 -19.37 -18.35 14.64
N SER A 132 -18.53 -17.63 15.38
CA SER A 132 -18.70 -17.44 16.83
C SER A 132 -19.47 -16.17 17.14
N THR A 133 -20.08 -16.07 18.33
CA THR A 133 -20.83 -14.87 18.76
C THR A 133 -19.88 -13.72 19.05
N ALA A 134 -20.24 -12.48 18.65
CA ALA A 134 -19.51 -11.30 19.06
C ALA A 134 -19.49 -11.15 20.58
N GLY A 135 -18.37 -10.80 21.19
CA GLY A 135 -18.21 -10.75 22.64
C GLY A 135 -19.17 -9.79 23.34
N GLU A 136 -19.58 -8.72 22.67
CA GLU A 136 -20.50 -7.69 23.19
C GLU A 136 -21.80 -7.62 22.39
N GLY A 137 -22.14 -8.66 21.60
CA GLY A 137 -23.36 -8.67 20.76
C GLY A 137 -23.34 -7.68 19.60
N GLY A 138 -22.16 -7.14 19.27
CA GLY A 138 -21.94 -6.10 18.28
C GLY A 138 -21.58 -6.62 16.89
N TRP A 139 -20.79 -5.81 16.17
CA TRP A 139 -20.25 -6.13 14.86
C TRP A 139 -19.00 -7.01 14.98
N ARG A 140 -18.82 -7.90 14.00
CA ARG A 140 -17.54 -8.56 13.74
C ARG A 140 -16.97 -8.06 12.43
N ILE A 141 -15.72 -7.64 12.45
CA ILE A 141 -15.07 -7.04 11.30
C ILE A 141 -13.80 -7.81 10.97
N ALA A 142 -13.59 -8.10 9.69
CA ALA A 142 -12.32 -8.61 9.20
C ALA A 142 -11.73 -7.62 8.19
N ILE A 143 -10.45 -7.28 8.35
CA ILE A 143 -9.66 -6.51 7.39
C ILE A 143 -8.69 -7.47 6.71
N VAL A 144 -8.64 -7.47 5.38
CA VAL A 144 -7.68 -8.23 4.58
C VAL A 144 -6.78 -7.25 3.83
N ASP A 145 -5.52 -7.18 4.21
CA ASP A 145 -4.53 -6.24 3.65
C ASP A 145 -3.27 -6.99 3.14
N ALA A 146 -3.17 -7.32 1.86
CA ALA A 146 -4.10 -6.99 0.80
C ALA A 146 -4.69 -8.27 0.17
N VAL A 147 -5.91 -8.18 -0.36
CA VAL A 147 -6.61 -9.34 -0.95
C VAL A 147 -5.94 -9.86 -2.23
N ASP A 148 -5.22 -9.02 -2.97
CA ASP A 148 -4.42 -9.40 -4.13
C ASP A 148 -3.11 -10.15 -3.76
N GLU A 149 -2.82 -10.29 -2.48
CA GLU A 149 -1.74 -11.12 -1.93
C GLU A 149 -2.25 -12.51 -1.45
N LEU A 150 -3.53 -12.80 -1.67
CA LEU A 150 -4.09 -14.12 -1.44
C LEU A 150 -3.77 -15.06 -2.60
N ASN A 151 -3.44 -16.31 -2.27
CA ASN A 151 -3.47 -17.36 -3.27
C ASN A 151 -4.92 -17.81 -3.57
N ARG A 152 -5.07 -18.66 -4.59
CA ARG A 152 -6.39 -19.15 -5.01
C ARG A 152 -7.18 -19.85 -3.88
N SER A 153 -6.49 -20.59 -3.03
CA SER A 153 -7.13 -21.29 -1.90
C SER A 153 -7.61 -20.32 -0.82
N GLY A 154 -6.83 -19.28 -0.51
CA GLY A 154 -7.21 -18.20 0.39
C GLY A 154 -8.40 -17.40 -0.14
N ALA A 155 -8.36 -17.00 -1.43
CA ALA A 155 -9.48 -16.33 -2.06
C ALA A 155 -10.78 -17.17 -1.98
N ASN A 156 -10.70 -18.47 -2.25
CA ASN A 156 -11.85 -19.38 -2.14
C ASN A 156 -12.37 -19.54 -0.69
N ALA A 157 -11.49 -19.47 0.31
CA ALA A 157 -11.91 -19.53 1.72
C ALA A 157 -12.76 -18.31 2.12
N LEU A 158 -12.46 -17.12 1.58
CA LEU A 158 -13.27 -15.90 1.82
C LEU A 158 -14.64 -15.97 1.17
N LEU A 159 -14.81 -16.70 0.04
CA LEU A 159 -16.09 -16.79 -0.67
C LEU A 159 -17.21 -17.33 0.23
N LYS A 160 -16.91 -18.24 1.13
CA LYS A 160 -17.92 -18.80 2.06
C LYS A 160 -18.59 -17.72 2.92
N VAL A 161 -17.79 -16.80 3.44
CA VAL A 161 -18.30 -15.70 4.28
C VAL A 161 -18.98 -14.62 3.43
N LEU A 162 -18.51 -14.42 2.19
CA LEU A 162 -19.11 -13.45 1.27
C LEU A 162 -20.43 -13.92 0.68
N GLU A 163 -20.65 -15.22 0.52
CA GLU A 163 -21.89 -15.82 0.01
C GLU A 163 -22.97 -15.91 1.08
N GLU A 164 -22.58 -16.26 2.31
CA GLU A 164 -23.48 -16.42 3.44
C GLU A 164 -23.01 -15.55 4.64
N PRO A 165 -23.06 -14.21 4.51
CA PRO A 165 -22.55 -13.33 5.54
C PRO A 165 -23.39 -13.44 6.82
N PRO A 166 -22.79 -13.70 7.98
CA PRO A 166 -23.49 -13.65 9.26
C PRO A 166 -24.03 -12.23 9.54
N GLN A 167 -25.03 -12.14 10.40
CA GLN A 167 -25.55 -10.85 10.84
C GLN A 167 -24.43 -10.04 11.52
N ARG A 168 -24.39 -8.72 11.23
CA ARG A 168 -23.37 -7.80 11.75
C ARG A 168 -21.92 -8.24 11.43
N ALA A 169 -21.73 -8.96 10.32
CA ALA A 169 -20.42 -9.23 9.76
C ALA A 169 -20.04 -8.15 8.73
N LEU A 170 -18.82 -7.66 8.79
CA LEU A 170 -18.27 -6.68 7.83
C LEU A 170 -16.88 -7.11 7.38
N LEU A 171 -16.69 -7.27 6.08
CA LEU A 171 -15.39 -7.55 5.47
C LEU A 171 -14.86 -6.30 4.77
N LEU A 172 -13.64 -5.91 5.09
CA LEU A 172 -12.94 -4.77 4.49
C LEU A 172 -11.72 -5.32 3.75
N LEU A 173 -11.84 -5.44 2.43
CA LEU A 173 -10.81 -5.98 1.56
C LEU A 173 -10.01 -4.83 0.95
N VAL A 174 -8.74 -4.75 1.25
CA VAL A 174 -7.82 -3.78 0.64
C VAL A 174 -7.17 -4.43 -0.59
N SER A 175 -7.07 -3.70 -1.70
CA SER A 175 -6.38 -4.17 -2.91
C SER A 175 -5.52 -3.07 -3.51
N HIS A 176 -4.37 -3.45 -4.03
CA HIS A 176 -3.46 -2.56 -4.77
C HIS A 176 -3.76 -2.60 -6.28
N SER A 177 -4.42 -3.67 -6.76
CA SER A 177 -4.74 -3.86 -8.17
C SER A 177 -6.06 -4.61 -8.34
N VAL A 178 -7.08 -3.92 -8.85
CA VAL A 178 -8.39 -4.53 -9.16
C VAL A 178 -8.27 -5.73 -10.10
N ALA A 179 -7.32 -5.67 -11.04
CA ALA A 179 -7.10 -6.74 -12.02
C ALA A 179 -6.64 -8.06 -11.38
N ARG A 180 -5.97 -7.99 -10.22
CA ARG A 180 -5.51 -9.18 -9.49
C ARG A 180 -6.58 -9.80 -8.60
N VAL A 181 -7.66 -9.07 -8.30
CA VAL A 181 -8.75 -9.57 -7.47
C VAL A 181 -9.66 -10.47 -8.31
N PRO A 182 -9.89 -11.74 -7.92
CA PRO A 182 -10.79 -12.64 -8.63
C PRO A 182 -12.19 -12.03 -8.83
N ALA A 183 -12.76 -12.20 -10.02
CA ALA A 183 -14.09 -11.68 -10.36
C ALA A 183 -15.17 -12.17 -9.37
N THR A 184 -15.02 -13.38 -8.84
CA THR A 184 -15.91 -13.99 -7.86
C THR A 184 -15.94 -13.22 -6.54
N LEU A 185 -14.82 -12.66 -6.09
CA LEU A 185 -14.75 -11.78 -4.91
C LEU A 185 -15.32 -10.40 -5.25
N ARG A 186 -14.89 -9.81 -6.38
CA ARG A 186 -15.35 -8.47 -6.80
C ARG A 186 -16.86 -8.35 -6.92
N SER A 187 -17.51 -9.36 -7.47
CA SER A 187 -18.98 -9.35 -7.70
C SER A 187 -19.79 -9.34 -6.40
N ARG A 188 -19.18 -9.69 -5.27
CA ARG A 188 -19.83 -9.77 -3.94
C ARG A 188 -19.48 -8.62 -3.01
N CYS A 189 -18.60 -7.71 -3.47
CA CYS A 189 -18.14 -6.56 -2.69
C CYS A 189 -18.61 -5.26 -3.32
N ARG A 190 -18.94 -4.29 -2.49
CA ARG A 190 -19.09 -2.90 -2.94
C ARG A 190 -17.70 -2.28 -3.08
N THR A 191 -17.35 -1.89 -4.30
CA THR A 191 -16.04 -1.29 -4.58
C THR A 191 -16.02 0.18 -4.15
N VAL A 192 -14.95 0.57 -3.46
CA VAL A 192 -14.59 1.95 -3.11
C VAL A 192 -13.22 2.23 -3.72
N THR A 193 -13.18 3.09 -4.72
CA THR A 193 -11.94 3.42 -5.42
C THR A 193 -11.32 4.68 -4.84
N LEU A 194 -10.09 4.56 -4.34
CA LEU A 194 -9.27 5.68 -3.92
C LEU A 194 -8.30 6.07 -5.03
N ARG A 195 -8.08 7.37 -5.18
CA ARG A 195 -7.12 7.94 -6.13
C ARG A 195 -5.84 8.34 -5.42
N PRO A 196 -4.72 8.48 -6.13
CA PRO A 196 -3.53 9.13 -5.58
C PRO A 196 -3.90 10.47 -4.91
N LEU A 197 -3.24 10.77 -3.81
CA LEU A 197 -3.46 12.01 -3.07
C LEU A 197 -2.89 13.22 -3.83
N ALA A 198 -3.45 14.40 -3.60
CA ALA A 198 -2.80 15.64 -4.00
C ALA A 198 -1.50 15.86 -3.19
N GLU A 199 -0.51 16.55 -3.78
CA GLU A 199 0.78 16.80 -3.11
C GLU A 199 0.61 17.46 -1.73
N GLY A 200 -0.32 18.41 -1.60
CA GLY A 200 -0.61 19.05 -0.33
C GLY A 200 -1.14 18.09 0.74
N ASP A 201 -1.98 17.10 0.36
CA ASP A 201 -2.47 16.07 1.26
C ASP A 201 -1.35 15.10 1.67
N VAL A 202 -0.44 14.76 0.73
CA VAL A 202 0.74 13.94 1.03
C VAL A 202 1.65 14.67 2.00
N ALA A 203 1.96 15.96 1.73
CA ALA A 203 2.80 16.76 2.62
C ALA A 203 2.20 16.88 4.03
N ALA A 204 0.89 17.11 4.12
CA ALA A 204 0.18 17.18 5.40
C ALA A 204 0.19 15.83 6.14
N ALA A 205 0.03 14.71 5.41
CA ALA A 205 0.08 13.38 6.00
C ALA A 205 1.47 13.02 6.51
N VAL A 206 2.51 13.38 5.75
CA VAL A 206 3.91 13.18 6.13
C VAL A 206 4.27 14.05 7.34
N ALA A 207 3.89 15.34 7.33
CA ALA A 207 4.12 16.23 8.47
C ALA A 207 3.45 15.70 9.75
N ALA A 208 2.23 15.17 9.64
CA ALA A 208 1.54 14.56 10.77
C ALA A 208 2.19 13.26 11.27
N ALA A 209 2.84 12.50 10.38
CA ALA A 209 3.57 11.28 10.75
C ALA A 209 4.97 11.60 11.31
N ALA A 210 5.57 12.71 10.84
CA ALA A 210 6.91 13.17 11.24
C ALA A 210 6.89 14.11 12.47
N GLU A 211 5.78 14.22 13.21
CA GLU A 211 5.71 15.02 14.46
C GLU A 211 6.82 14.73 15.48
N ALA A 212 7.60 13.74 15.19
CA ALA A 212 8.82 13.41 15.86
C ALA A 212 10.02 13.58 14.90
N GLU A 213 10.73 14.70 14.93
CA GLU A 213 12.18 14.63 14.96
C GLU A 213 13.03 14.82 13.69
N SER A 214 12.62 15.39 12.56
CA SER A 214 13.69 15.78 11.63
C SER A 214 13.59 17.23 11.16
N PRO A 215 14.29 18.17 11.83
CA PRO A 215 14.54 19.49 11.28
C PRO A 215 15.51 19.34 10.11
N GLY A 216 15.04 19.48 8.89
CA GLY A 216 15.88 19.46 7.70
C GLY A 216 15.39 18.58 6.55
N THR A 217 14.36 17.78 6.73
CA THR A 217 13.80 16.91 5.68
C THR A 217 12.94 17.74 4.72
N ASP A 218 13.20 17.66 3.41
CA ASP A 218 12.40 18.33 2.41
C ASP A 218 11.10 17.56 2.15
N VAL A 219 10.13 17.76 3.04
CA VAL A 219 8.79 17.14 2.96
C VAL A 219 8.10 17.49 1.65
N THR A 220 8.34 18.72 1.11
CA THR A 220 7.71 19.19 -0.12
C THR A 220 8.25 18.42 -1.32
N ALA A 221 9.59 18.25 -1.41
CA ALA A 221 10.21 17.51 -2.50
C ALA A 221 9.81 16.02 -2.45
N ALA A 222 9.79 15.43 -1.26
CA ALA A 222 9.34 14.05 -1.09
C ALA A 222 7.86 13.87 -1.46
N ALA A 223 6.98 14.80 -1.09
CA ALA A 223 5.56 14.77 -1.43
C ALA A 223 5.33 14.87 -2.95
N ALA A 224 6.02 15.78 -3.63
CA ALA A 224 5.97 15.92 -5.08
C ALA A 224 6.48 14.64 -5.79
N ALA A 225 7.57 14.05 -5.27
CA ALA A 225 8.17 12.83 -5.82
C ALA A 225 7.36 11.55 -5.55
N ALA A 226 6.43 11.59 -4.60
CA ALA A 226 5.70 10.41 -4.12
C ALA A 226 4.49 10.01 -4.97
N GLU A 227 4.11 10.78 -5.99
CA GLU A 227 2.98 10.49 -6.88
C GLU A 227 1.67 10.18 -6.12
N GLY A 228 1.41 10.92 -5.05
CA GLY A 228 0.23 10.79 -4.23
C GLY A 228 0.24 9.62 -3.22
N SER A 229 1.39 9.00 -2.97
CA SER A 229 1.57 7.91 -2.00
C SER A 229 2.30 8.40 -0.75
N VAL A 230 1.61 8.42 0.39
CA VAL A 230 2.22 8.80 1.69
C VAL A 230 3.34 7.85 2.08
N ALA A 231 3.14 6.54 1.91
CA ALA A 231 4.18 5.56 2.24
C ALA A 231 5.45 5.77 1.39
N ARG A 232 5.29 6.16 0.11
CA ARG A 232 6.42 6.47 -0.76
C ARG A 232 7.12 7.77 -0.34
N ALA A 233 6.35 8.80 0.06
CA ALA A 233 6.93 10.04 0.57
C ALA A 233 7.75 9.80 1.83
N LEU A 234 7.23 9.02 2.79
CA LEU A 234 7.95 8.65 4.00
C LEU A 234 9.24 7.86 3.68
N ALA A 235 9.16 6.89 2.76
CA ALA A 235 10.32 6.13 2.33
C ALA A 235 11.38 7.00 1.60
N LEU A 236 10.96 8.08 0.92
CA LEU A 236 11.90 9.05 0.30
C LEU A 236 12.56 9.97 1.33
N LEU A 237 11.97 10.13 2.50
CA LEU A 237 12.54 10.93 3.59
C LEU A 237 13.50 10.11 4.46
N ASP A 238 13.53 8.81 4.28
CA ASP A 238 14.40 7.92 5.04
C ASP A 238 15.80 7.88 4.39
N GLY A 239 16.81 8.23 5.14
CA GLY A 239 18.20 8.25 4.70
C GLY A 239 18.45 9.04 3.42
N ASP A 240 19.20 8.46 2.48
CA ASP A 240 19.60 9.07 1.21
C ASP A 240 18.64 8.76 0.05
N ALA A 241 17.44 8.24 0.31
CA ALA A 241 16.52 7.74 -0.72
C ALA A 241 16.11 8.82 -1.74
N LEU A 242 15.94 10.07 -1.30
CA LEU A 242 15.61 11.19 -2.18
C LEU A 242 16.78 11.53 -3.12
N GLU A 243 18.01 11.50 -2.61
CA GLU A 243 19.23 11.71 -3.40
C GLU A 243 19.44 10.58 -4.41
N LEU A 244 19.27 9.33 -3.98
CA LEU A 244 19.35 8.15 -4.87
C LEU A 244 18.28 8.18 -5.97
N ARG A 245 17.08 8.65 -5.65
CA ARG A 245 16.04 8.90 -6.65
C ARG A 245 16.50 9.91 -7.68
N GLN A 246 17.08 11.04 -7.25
CA GLN A 246 17.57 12.07 -8.18
C GLN A 246 18.69 11.52 -9.07
N GLN A 247 19.65 10.81 -8.51
CA GLN A 247 20.72 10.18 -9.27
C GLN A 247 20.17 9.17 -10.30
N ALA A 248 19.15 8.40 -9.95
CA ALA A 248 18.49 7.48 -10.87
C ALA A 248 17.77 8.23 -12.02
N LEU A 249 17.05 9.32 -11.72
CA LEU A 249 16.41 10.18 -12.74
C LEU A 249 17.42 10.79 -13.70
N ASP A 250 18.53 11.32 -13.19
CA ASP A 250 19.59 11.91 -14.01
C ASP A 250 20.18 10.89 -14.99
N LEU A 251 20.30 9.60 -14.59
CA LEU A 251 20.70 8.53 -15.47
C LEU A 251 19.63 8.15 -16.48
N LEU A 252 18.35 8.13 -16.08
CA LEU A 252 17.22 7.81 -16.96
C LEU A 252 17.04 8.86 -18.06
N ASP A 253 17.29 10.14 -17.75
CA ASP A 253 17.20 11.24 -18.71
C ASP A 253 18.31 11.22 -19.76
N GLN A 254 19.43 10.56 -19.45
CA GLN A 254 20.56 10.42 -20.38
C GLN A 254 20.38 9.23 -21.37
N LEU A 255 19.39 8.36 -21.16
CA LEU A 255 19.19 7.20 -22.01
C LEU A 255 19.02 7.58 -23.50
N PRO A 256 19.61 6.81 -24.44
CA PRO A 256 20.30 5.52 -24.26
C PRO A 256 21.81 5.63 -23.92
N ALA A 257 22.38 6.83 -23.77
CA ALA A 257 23.78 7.04 -23.46
C ALA A 257 23.96 7.12 -21.94
N LEU A 258 24.49 6.04 -21.33
CA LEU A 258 24.70 5.98 -19.88
C LEU A 258 26.06 6.53 -19.47
N ASP A 259 26.08 7.42 -18.47
CA ASP A 259 27.31 7.75 -17.74
C ASP A 259 27.67 6.57 -16.82
N THR A 260 28.73 5.85 -17.21
CA THR A 260 29.21 4.69 -16.46
C THR A 260 29.75 5.07 -15.07
N GLY A 261 30.26 6.29 -14.90
CA GLY A 261 30.76 6.79 -13.61
C GLY A 261 29.61 7.02 -12.64
N ALA A 262 28.56 7.73 -13.09
CA ALA A 262 27.36 7.96 -12.29
C ALA A 262 26.62 6.66 -11.96
N LEU A 263 26.53 5.73 -12.92
CA LEU A 263 25.93 4.41 -12.69
C LEU A 263 26.73 3.59 -11.68
N HIS A 264 28.06 3.70 -11.69
CA HIS A 264 28.91 3.03 -10.70
C HIS A 264 28.70 3.62 -9.31
N ALA A 265 28.62 4.94 -9.18
CA ALA A 265 28.36 5.62 -7.91
C ALA A 265 27.00 5.21 -7.32
N LEU A 266 25.94 5.19 -8.15
CA LEU A 266 24.64 4.68 -7.73
C LEU A 266 24.69 3.22 -7.26
N GLY A 267 25.43 2.35 -7.99
CA GLY A 267 25.61 0.95 -7.63
C GLY A 267 26.33 0.77 -6.29
N GLU A 268 27.31 1.61 -5.96
CA GLU A 268 28.00 1.59 -4.66
C GLU A 268 27.07 2.03 -3.53
N ALA A 269 26.31 3.11 -3.73
CA ALA A 269 25.42 3.65 -2.72
C ALA A 269 24.32 2.66 -2.27
N ILE A 270 23.91 1.76 -3.19
CA ILE A 270 22.89 0.73 -2.87
C ILE A 270 23.46 -0.62 -2.44
N SER A 271 24.78 -0.77 -2.38
CA SER A 271 25.45 -2.06 -2.12
C SER A 271 25.31 -2.55 -0.67
N GLY A 272 24.81 -1.71 0.24
CA GLY A 272 24.60 -2.01 1.65
C GLY A 272 23.58 -3.14 1.92
N THR A 273 23.41 -3.50 3.19
CA THR A 273 22.44 -4.54 3.60
C THR A 273 20.99 -4.02 3.68
N ASP A 274 20.81 -2.71 3.83
CA ASP A 274 19.50 -2.08 3.87
C ASP A 274 18.78 -2.19 2.52
N PRO A 275 17.54 -2.74 2.45
CA PRO A 275 16.78 -2.88 1.21
C PRO A 275 16.19 -1.56 0.69
N GLN A 276 16.06 -0.53 1.52
CA GLN A 276 15.39 0.73 1.17
C GLN A 276 16.04 1.47 -0.02
N PRO A 277 17.38 1.66 -0.08
CA PRO A 277 18.03 2.31 -1.21
C PRO A 277 17.73 1.67 -2.56
N LEU A 278 17.78 0.34 -2.63
CA LEU A 278 17.45 -0.40 -3.86
C LEU A 278 15.97 -0.23 -4.23
N ALA A 279 15.09 -0.29 -3.25
CA ALA A 279 13.65 -0.11 -3.47
C ALA A 279 13.34 1.29 -4.05
N ALA A 280 13.96 2.35 -3.53
CA ALA A 280 13.81 3.72 -4.02
C ALA A 280 14.24 3.85 -5.50
N VAL A 281 15.35 3.23 -5.89
CA VAL A 281 15.84 3.22 -7.29
C VAL A 281 14.88 2.43 -8.19
N LEU A 282 14.46 1.23 -7.79
CA LEU A 282 13.54 0.40 -8.58
C LEU A 282 12.16 1.04 -8.74
N ASP A 283 11.64 1.69 -7.70
CA ASP A 283 10.38 2.42 -7.75
C ASP A 283 10.48 3.61 -8.72
N THR A 284 11.63 4.30 -8.74
CA THR A 284 11.90 5.40 -9.68
C THR A 284 11.92 4.90 -11.12
N VAL A 285 12.60 3.80 -11.38
CA VAL A 285 12.65 3.16 -12.70
C VAL A 285 11.26 2.72 -13.17
N ASN A 286 10.48 2.09 -12.28
CA ASN A 286 9.11 1.64 -12.61
C ASN A 286 8.16 2.81 -12.88
N ALA A 287 8.28 3.90 -12.16
CA ALA A 287 7.50 5.13 -12.40
C ALA A 287 7.84 5.73 -13.77
N TRP A 288 9.13 5.88 -14.08
CA TRP A 288 9.60 6.37 -15.37
C TRP A 288 9.13 5.49 -16.54
N LEU A 289 9.22 4.14 -16.41
CA LEU A 289 8.71 3.22 -17.41
C LEU A 289 7.21 3.37 -17.63
N SER A 290 6.44 3.49 -16.54
CA SER A 290 4.98 3.64 -16.59
C SER A 290 4.59 4.93 -17.31
N GLU A 291 5.27 6.03 -17.02
CA GLU A 291 5.04 7.32 -17.68
C GLU A 291 5.36 7.27 -19.18
N ARG A 292 6.50 6.67 -19.55
CA ARG A 292 6.90 6.48 -20.97
C ARG A 292 5.90 5.62 -21.74
N LEU A 293 5.42 4.53 -21.14
CA LEU A 293 4.41 3.67 -21.76
C LEU A 293 3.08 4.40 -21.99
N VAL A 294 2.71 5.34 -21.11
CA VAL A 294 1.50 6.16 -21.26
C VAL A 294 1.69 7.24 -22.34
N GLN A 295 2.81 7.95 -22.32
CA GLN A 295 3.12 9.02 -23.29
C GLN A 295 3.18 8.48 -24.71
N GLU A 296 3.84 7.36 -24.94
CA GLU A 296 3.93 6.75 -26.26
C GLU A 296 2.59 6.25 -26.79
N ASN A 297 1.57 5.99 -25.96
CA ASN A 297 0.23 5.65 -26.40
C ASN A 297 -0.54 6.81 -27.09
N GLY A 298 -0.09 8.06 -27.01
CA GLY A 298 -0.73 9.26 -27.54
C GLY A 298 -0.36 9.67 -28.98
N GLU A 299 0.72 9.18 -29.59
CA GLU A 299 1.25 9.69 -30.89
C GLU A 299 0.91 8.82 -32.11
N ASN A 300 0.92 9.43 -33.32
CA ASN A 300 0.18 8.92 -34.51
C ASN A 300 0.89 7.92 -35.44
N ASP A 301 2.11 7.44 -35.18
CA ASP A 301 2.81 6.48 -36.06
C ASP A 301 2.80 5.05 -35.50
N ARG A 302 2.03 4.16 -36.13
CA ARG A 302 1.64 2.84 -35.55
C ARG A 302 2.72 1.75 -35.59
N GLY A 303 3.68 1.78 -36.48
CA GLY A 303 4.60 0.65 -36.70
C GLY A 303 5.83 0.65 -35.79
N GLU A 304 6.62 1.73 -35.84
CA GLU A 304 7.82 1.89 -35.00
C GLU A 304 7.49 2.02 -33.53
N LYS A 305 6.38 2.71 -33.24
CA LYS A 305 5.82 2.86 -31.92
C LYS A 305 5.46 1.54 -31.25
N LEU A 306 4.76 0.64 -31.92
CA LEU A 306 4.42 -0.66 -31.34
C LEU A 306 5.65 -1.48 -30.99
N THR A 307 6.69 -1.37 -31.82
CA THR A 307 7.99 -2.02 -31.58
C THR A 307 8.65 -1.45 -30.33
N ARG A 308 8.63 -0.12 -30.15
CA ARG A 308 9.23 0.56 -29.01
C ARG A 308 8.45 0.27 -27.72
N LEU A 309 7.13 0.32 -27.75
CA LEU A 309 6.25 -0.07 -26.64
C LEU A 309 6.50 -1.52 -26.21
N ASN A 310 6.64 -2.44 -27.16
CA ASN A 310 6.93 -3.83 -26.83
C ASN A 310 8.30 -3.96 -26.14
N ARG A 311 9.34 -3.27 -26.63
CA ARG A 311 10.68 -3.31 -25.98
C ARG A 311 10.64 -2.76 -24.55
N LEU A 312 9.92 -1.66 -24.32
CA LEU A 312 9.76 -1.08 -22.96
C LEU A 312 8.96 -2.02 -22.05
N ALA A 313 7.92 -2.66 -22.57
CA ALA A 313 7.12 -3.63 -21.80
C ALA A 313 7.96 -4.88 -21.46
N GLU A 314 8.73 -5.42 -22.40
CA GLU A 314 9.63 -6.54 -22.15
C GLU A 314 10.73 -6.16 -21.14
N ALA A 315 11.30 -4.96 -21.25
CA ALA A 315 12.28 -4.46 -20.29
C ALA A 315 11.67 -4.37 -18.89
N SER A 316 10.46 -3.82 -18.76
CA SER A 316 9.72 -3.74 -17.49
C SER A 316 9.49 -5.12 -16.86
N GLU A 317 9.08 -6.12 -17.65
CA GLU A 317 8.87 -7.49 -17.16
C GLU A 317 10.19 -8.12 -16.67
N ARG A 318 11.27 -7.98 -17.44
CA ARG A 318 12.60 -8.49 -17.08
C ARG A 318 13.16 -7.81 -15.83
N ILE A 319 13.02 -6.50 -15.70
CA ILE A 319 13.44 -5.73 -14.52
C ILE A 319 12.68 -6.20 -13.27
N ASN A 320 11.35 -6.33 -13.37
CA ASN A 320 10.54 -6.78 -12.27
C ASN A 320 10.84 -8.25 -11.87
N GLN A 321 11.19 -9.10 -12.85
CA GLN A 321 11.62 -10.46 -12.55
C GLN A 321 12.99 -10.48 -11.87
N ALA A 322 13.96 -9.72 -12.36
CA ALA A 322 15.29 -9.61 -11.76
C ALA A 322 15.25 -9.07 -10.33
N ALA A 323 14.35 -8.09 -10.05
CA ALA A 323 14.14 -7.56 -8.71
C ALA A 323 13.59 -8.65 -7.75
N ARG A 324 12.58 -9.42 -8.19
CA ARG A 324 12.06 -10.56 -7.40
C ARG A 324 13.09 -11.64 -7.14
N ASP A 325 13.90 -11.96 -8.15
CA ASP A 325 14.95 -12.96 -8.02
C ASP A 325 16.05 -12.50 -7.05
N ALA A 326 16.42 -11.21 -7.11
CA ALA A 326 17.38 -10.62 -6.17
C ALA A 326 16.89 -10.69 -4.72
N GLU A 327 15.62 -10.40 -4.47
CA GLU A 327 14.99 -10.52 -3.15
C GLU A 327 14.89 -11.99 -2.70
N THR A 328 14.46 -12.88 -3.59
CA THR A 328 14.23 -14.30 -3.28
C THR A 328 15.54 -15.04 -2.97
N TYR A 329 16.58 -14.77 -3.76
CA TYR A 329 17.88 -15.47 -3.68
C TYR A 329 18.95 -14.66 -2.98
N ASN A 330 18.60 -13.48 -2.42
CA ASN A 330 19.53 -12.56 -1.76
C ASN A 330 20.77 -12.26 -2.63
N LEU A 331 20.51 -11.88 -3.90
CA LEU A 331 21.57 -11.58 -4.85
C LEU A 331 22.21 -10.21 -4.57
N GLU A 332 23.44 -10.03 -5.05
CA GLU A 332 24.13 -8.74 -4.97
C GLU A 332 23.37 -7.65 -5.72
N ARG A 333 23.18 -6.50 -5.07
CA ARG A 333 22.34 -5.40 -5.56
C ARG A 333 22.99 -4.59 -6.68
N LYS A 334 24.31 -4.38 -6.59
CA LYS A 334 25.05 -3.60 -7.58
C LYS A 334 24.95 -4.20 -9.00
N PRO A 335 25.17 -5.50 -9.26
CA PRO A 335 24.95 -6.11 -10.56
C PRO A 335 23.51 -5.97 -11.06
N LEU A 336 22.53 -6.01 -10.15
CA LEU A 336 21.12 -5.82 -10.49
C LEU A 336 20.89 -4.44 -11.10
N VAL A 337 21.38 -3.35 -10.47
CA VAL A 337 21.21 -1.99 -10.98
C VAL A 337 21.88 -1.81 -12.33
N PHE A 338 23.10 -2.35 -12.52
CA PHE A 338 23.75 -2.34 -13.82
C PHE A 338 22.91 -3.05 -14.89
N GLY A 339 22.32 -4.21 -14.55
CA GLY A 339 21.44 -4.94 -15.43
C GLY A 339 20.17 -4.16 -15.79
N VAL A 340 19.56 -3.51 -14.82
CA VAL A 340 18.37 -2.67 -14.99
C VAL A 340 18.63 -1.53 -15.98
N PHE A 341 19.65 -0.71 -15.75
CA PHE A 341 19.99 0.40 -16.65
C PHE A 341 20.48 -0.09 -18.02
N GLY A 342 21.16 -1.24 -18.10
CA GLY A 342 21.52 -1.88 -19.36
C GLY A 342 20.30 -2.27 -20.20
N LEU A 343 19.29 -2.88 -19.60
CA LEU A 343 18.02 -3.23 -20.25
C LEU A 343 17.27 -1.99 -20.75
N LEU A 344 17.26 -0.90 -19.95
CA LEU A 344 16.63 0.35 -20.34
C LEU A 344 17.35 1.02 -21.50
N ALA A 345 18.70 1.03 -21.48
CA ALA A 345 19.49 1.56 -22.58
C ALA A 345 19.27 0.77 -23.89
N GLU A 346 19.13 -0.54 -23.83
CA GLU A 346 18.76 -1.36 -24.99
C GLU A 346 17.34 -1.06 -25.49
N ALA A 347 16.37 -0.96 -24.60
CA ALA A 347 14.96 -0.72 -24.94
C ALA A 347 14.75 0.68 -25.55
N THR A 348 15.57 1.67 -25.16
CA THR A 348 15.48 3.07 -25.64
C THR A 348 16.36 3.36 -26.88
N ARG A 349 17.28 2.47 -27.26
CA ARG A 349 17.98 2.53 -28.55
C ARG A 349 16.97 2.22 -29.65
N GLY A 350 16.69 3.22 -30.50
CA GLY A 350 15.70 3.25 -31.57
C GLY A 350 15.78 2.12 -32.59
#